data_931cab426de83f5da872bb96e1e38c84
#
_entry.id   931cab426de83f5da872bb96e1e38c84
#
_cell.length_a   1.000
_cell.length_b   1.000
_cell.length_c   1.000
_cell.angle_alpha   90.00
_cell.angle_beta   90.00
_cell.angle_gamma   90.00
#
_symmetry.space_group_name_H-M   'P 1'
#
loop_
_entity.id
_entity.type
_entity.pdbx_description
1 polymer ?
#
loop_
_entity_poly.entity_id
_entity_poly.type
_entity_poly.pdbx_seq_one_letter_code
_entity_poly.pdbx_strand_id
1 'polypeptide(L)'
;MYNNMTSYAETANAYTAEKKSVDTQSKLAINKLDAGFNNKQVLKDINLTIDKKSVTAFIGPSGCGKTTLLRCLNRMHEMTPGAYAKGEIFLDETNIYDQKVNPVMIKRRIGMVFQKPNPFPTMSIFDNVASGLKLNGVKDKKIINEIVRESLEGAALWNEVKDELNKPGMSLSGGQQQRLCIARALAMHPEILLMDEPTSALDPGASSKIETLIHDLKKYLTIVIVTHNMQQAARVSDYTGFMYLGSLVESGETKQIFENPKEELTERYISGKFG
;
A
#
# COMPACT_ATOMS: atom_id res chain seq x y z
N MET A 1 -16.08 3.75 -15.99
CA MET A 1 -16.08 2.36 -16.43
C MET A 1 -15.93 1.33 -15.27
N TYR A 2 -15.86 1.77 -14.03
CA TYR A 2 -15.76 0.87 -12.85
C TYR A 2 -17.10 0.46 -12.22
N ASN A 3 -18.24 0.78 -12.85
CA ASN A 3 -19.59 0.66 -12.22
C ASN A 3 -20.28 -0.72 -12.36
N ASN A 4 -19.70 -1.72 -13.00
CA ASN A 4 -20.40 -2.99 -13.25
C ASN A 4 -19.87 -4.22 -12.49
N MET A 5 -18.97 -4.07 -11.51
CA MET A 5 -18.34 -5.22 -10.81
C MET A 5 -18.83 -5.45 -9.37
N THR A 6 -19.98 -4.91 -8.97
CA THR A 6 -20.53 -5.04 -7.60
C THR A 6 -21.07 -6.45 -7.27
N SER A 7 -21.21 -7.37 -8.23
CA SER A 7 -21.91 -8.65 -8.00
C SER A 7 -21.06 -9.76 -7.35
N TYR A 8 -19.74 -9.63 -7.28
CA TYR A 8 -18.87 -10.62 -6.62
C TYR A 8 -18.48 -10.27 -5.18
N ALA A 9 -18.86 -9.08 -4.69
CA ALA A 9 -18.58 -8.62 -3.33
C ALA A 9 -19.65 -9.05 -2.30
N GLU A 10 -20.82 -9.52 -2.72
CA GLU A 10 -21.98 -9.72 -1.85
C GLU A 10 -21.96 -11.00 -1.00
N THR A 11 -21.01 -11.91 -1.19
CA THR A 11 -20.95 -13.16 -0.41
C THR A 11 -20.10 -13.08 0.88
N ALA A 12 -19.65 -11.89 1.29
CA ALA A 12 -18.77 -11.72 2.45
C ALA A 12 -19.42 -11.02 3.66
N ASN A 13 -20.72 -10.72 3.65
CA ASN A 13 -21.36 -9.99 4.75
C ASN A 13 -22.10 -10.93 5.72
N ALA A 14 -21.40 -11.37 6.77
CA ALA A 14 -22.02 -11.81 8.01
C ALA A 14 -21.03 -11.77 9.17
N TYR A 15 -20.81 -10.59 9.77
CA TYR A 15 -20.35 -10.50 11.15
C TYR A 15 -20.66 -9.11 11.72
N THR A 16 -21.65 -9.05 12.60
CA THR A 16 -21.95 -7.88 13.45
C THR A 16 -21.14 -7.98 14.73
N ALA A 17 -20.24 -7.03 14.95
CA ALA A 17 -19.58 -6.78 16.22
C ALA A 17 -19.85 -5.33 16.67
N GLU A 18 -19.88 -5.10 17.97
CA GLU A 18 -20.29 -3.87 18.65
C GLU A 18 -19.70 -2.59 18.04
N LYS A 19 -20.57 -1.66 17.68
CA LYS A 19 -20.24 -0.37 17.05
C LYS A 19 -19.56 0.55 18.05
N LYS A 20 -18.23 0.70 17.96
CA LYS A 20 -17.59 1.98 18.28
C LYS A 20 -17.78 2.88 17.06
N SER A 21 -18.24 4.12 17.26
CA SER A 21 -18.45 5.11 16.21
C SER A 21 -17.12 5.37 15.46
N VAL A 22 -16.93 4.71 14.34
CA VAL A 22 -15.85 4.97 13.41
C VAL A 22 -16.30 6.14 12.55
N ASP A 23 -15.49 7.17 12.43
CA ASP A 23 -15.71 8.29 11.53
C ASP A 23 -15.94 7.72 10.12
N THR A 24 -17.04 8.10 9.48
CA THR A 24 -17.46 7.56 8.17
C THR A 24 -16.46 7.83 7.05
N GLN A 25 -15.48 8.69 7.28
CA GLN A 25 -14.42 9.06 6.34
C GLN A 25 -13.17 8.18 6.49
N SER A 26 -12.94 7.55 7.64
CA SER A 26 -11.79 6.71 7.91
C SER A 26 -11.82 5.39 7.14
N LYS A 27 -10.66 4.95 6.59
CA LYS A 27 -10.47 3.65 5.96
C LYS A 27 -9.70 2.67 6.84
N LEU A 28 -8.64 3.17 7.50
CA LEU A 28 -7.91 2.44 8.52
C LEU A 28 -7.85 3.25 9.79
N ALA A 29 -8.06 2.60 10.93
CA ALA A 29 -7.80 3.15 12.25
C ALA A 29 -6.80 2.26 13.00
N ILE A 30 -5.73 2.83 13.47
CA ILE A 30 -4.64 2.17 14.18
C ILE A 30 -4.68 2.66 15.62
N ASN A 31 -4.82 1.74 16.58
CA ASN A 31 -4.93 2.03 17.99
C ASN A 31 -3.83 1.29 18.77
N LYS A 32 -2.94 2.05 19.40
CA LYS A 32 -1.88 1.55 20.29
C LYS A 32 -1.09 0.40 19.70
N LEU A 33 -0.67 0.53 18.44
CA LEU A 33 0.09 -0.52 17.76
C LEU A 33 1.53 -0.55 18.25
N ASP A 34 1.89 -1.65 18.92
CA ASP A 34 3.25 -2.06 19.20
C ASP A 34 3.62 -3.22 18.28
N ALA A 35 4.78 -3.19 17.66
CA ALA A 35 5.26 -4.29 16.84
C ALA A 35 6.79 -4.45 16.90
N GLY A 36 7.24 -5.66 16.63
CA GLY A 36 8.68 -5.94 16.65
C GLY A 36 9.00 -7.37 16.26
N PHE A 37 10.22 -7.78 16.57
CA PHE A 37 10.77 -9.11 16.29
C PHE A 37 11.46 -9.66 17.53
N ASN A 38 11.09 -10.86 17.95
CA ASN A 38 11.61 -11.47 19.17
C ASN A 38 11.51 -10.49 20.36
N ASN A 39 12.65 -10.09 20.93
CA ASN A 39 12.70 -9.15 22.06
C ASN A 39 12.94 -7.70 21.65
N LYS A 40 13.04 -7.41 20.33
CA LYS A 40 13.28 -6.05 19.83
C LYS A 40 11.97 -5.41 19.38
N GLN A 41 11.51 -4.42 20.14
CA GLN A 41 10.39 -3.57 19.74
C GLN A 41 10.86 -2.60 18.65
N VAL A 42 10.04 -2.48 17.58
CA VAL A 42 10.31 -1.61 16.43
C VAL A 42 9.29 -0.48 16.34
N LEU A 43 8.02 -0.76 16.61
CA LEU A 43 6.94 0.23 16.68
C LEU A 43 6.47 0.39 18.11
N LYS A 44 6.18 1.64 18.50
CA LYS A 44 5.83 2.00 19.87
C LYS A 44 4.58 2.89 19.86
N ASP A 45 3.48 2.37 20.40
CA ASP A 45 2.22 3.08 20.63
C ASP A 45 1.76 3.92 19.42
N ILE A 46 1.73 3.31 18.22
CA ILE A 46 1.29 4.01 17.02
C ILE A 46 -0.24 4.17 17.06
N ASN A 47 -0.67 5.43 16.98
CA ASN A 47 -2.07 5.82 16.91
C ASN A 47 -2.26 6.70 15.67
N LEU A 48 -3.12 6.29 14.73
CA LEU A 48 -3.33 7.01 13.46
C LEU A 48 -4.63 6.60 12.79
N THR A 49 -5.22 7.53 12.07
CA THR A 49 -6.35 7.30 11.16
C THR A 49 -5.93 7.60 9.74
N ILE A 50 -6.32 6.76 8.79
CA ILE A 50 -6.06 6.93 7.36
C ILE A 50 -7.41 7.04 6.64
N ASP A 51 -7.61 8.13 5.91
CA ASP A 51 -8.87 8.44 5.24
C ASP A 51 -9.06 7.67 3.95
N LYS A 52 -10.34 7.47 3.58
CA LYS A 52 -10.73 6.86 2.31
C LYS A 52 -10.30 7.74 1.14
N LYS A 53 -9.82 7.09 0.06
CA LYS A 53 -9.47 7.76 -1.21
C LYS A 53 -8.50 8.92 -1.02
N SER A 54 -7.54 8.74 -0.14
CA SER A 54 -6.45 9.67 0.13
C SER A 54 -5.10 8.98 -0.03
N VAL A 55 -4.05 9.77 -0.13
CA VAL A 55 -2.67 9.31 -0.08
C VAL A 55 -2.06 9.74 1.24
N THR A 56 -1.66 8.78 2.07
CA THR A 56 -0.91 9.03 3.31
C THR A 56 0.55 8.61 3.11
N ALA A 57 1.48 9.53 3.30
CA ALA A 57 2.91 9.25 3.23
C ALA A 57 3.52 9.12 4.63
N PHE A 58 4.37 8.11 4.83
CA PHE A 58 5.24 8.04 6.01
C PHE A 58 6.67 8.38 5.63
N ILE A 59 7.23 9.40 6.28
CA ILE A 59 8.60 9.86 6.14
C ILE A 59 9.39 9.62 7.44
N GLY A 60 10.70 9.65 7.36
CA GLY A 60 11.59 9.49 8.51
C GLY A 60 12.89 8.78 8.13
N PRO A 61 13.90 8.79 9.01
CA PRO A 61 15.19 8.18 8.75
C PRO A 61 15.12 6.66 8.52
N SER A 62 16.14 6.11 7.89
CA SER A 62 16.25 4.67 7.67
C SER A 62 16.20 3.91 9.00
N GLY A 63 15.47 2.80 9.04
CA GLY A 63 15.36 1.96 10.24
C GLY A 63 14.39 2.47 11.32
N CYS A 64 13.68 3.59 11.14
CA CYS A 64 12.73 4.09 12.13
C CYS A 64 11.41 3.31 12.24
N GLY A 65 11.18 2.27 11.40
CA GLY A 65 10.01 1.39 11.51
C GLY A 65 8.96 1.53 10.40
N LYS A 66 9.14 2.41 9.40
CA LYS A 66 8.14 2.67 8.32
C LYS A 66 7.69 1.41 7.58
N THR A 67 8.61 0.61 7.08
CA THR A 67 8.30 -0.67 6.41
C THR A 67 7.62 -1.66 7.35
N THR A 68 7.99 -1.67 8.64
CA THR A 68 7.33 -2.50 9.65
C THR A 68 5.88 -2.08 9.83
N LEU A 69 5.62 -0.77 9.96
CA LEU A 69 4.26 -0.24 10.03
C LEU A 69 3.46 -0.66 8.79
N LEU A 70 4.01 -0.42 7.60
CA LEU A 70 3.33 -0.77 6.35
C LEU A 70 2.95 -2.26 6.30
N ARG A 71 3.86 -3.16 6.72
CA ARG A 71 3.60 -4.60 6.76
C ARG A 71 2.61 -5.02 7.85
N CYS A 72 2.47 -4.26 8.93
CA CYS A 72 1.44 -4.50 9.93
C CYS A 72 0.04 -4.21 9.36
N LEU A 73 -0.12 -3.20 8.48
CA LEU A 73 -1.42 -2.82 7.93
C LEU A 73 -2.10 -3.93 7.11
N ASN A 74 -1.33 -4.88 6.55
CA ASN A 74 -1.86 -6.01 5.77
C ASN A 74 -1.50 -7.37 6.35
N ARG A 75 -1.04 -7.43 7.60
CA ARG A 75 -0.61 -8.66 8.29
C ARG A 75 0.55 -9.41 7.62
N MET A 76 1.34 -8.74 6.75
CA MET A 76 2.56 -9.36 6.21
C MET A 76 3.69 -9.43 7.24
N HIS A 77 3.64 -8.59 8.28
CA HIS A 77 4.60 -8.62 9.37
C HIS A 77 4.68 -10.01 10.03
N GLU A 78 3.54 -10.65 10.24
CA GLU A 78 3.41 -11.98 10.85
C GLU A 78 4.10 -13.11 10.06
N MET A 79 4.43 -12.89 8.78
CA MET A 79 5.14 -13.89 7.97
C MET A 79 6.64 -13.97 8.30
N THR A 80 7.16 -13.05 9.06
CA THR A 80 8.56 -13.06 9.49
C THR A 80 8.69 -13.83 10.82
N PRO A 81 9.56 -14.84 10.92
CA PRO A 81 9.77 -15.56 12.16
C PRO A 81 10.09 -14.63 13.34
N GLY A 82 9.43 -14.85 14.46
CA GLY A 82 9.59 -14.04 15.67
C GLY A 82 8.91 -12.67 15.62
N ALA A 83 8.20 -12.34 14.55
CA ALA A 83 7.43 -11.10 14.48
C ALA A 83 6.22 -11.14 15.42
N TYR A 84 5.93 -9.99 16.02
CA TYR A 84 4.70 -9.78 16.81
C TYR A 84 4.11 -8.40 16.52
N ALA A 85 2.80 -8.30 16.65
CA ALA A 85 2.06 -7.05 16.64
C ALA A 85 1.02 -7.10 17.76
N LYS A 86 0.90 -6.03 18.54
CA LYS A 86 -0.06 -5.84 19.63
C LYS A 86 -0.79 -4.52 19.40
N GLY A 87 -2.00 -4.40 19.87
CA GLY A 87 -2.89 -3.28 19.58
C GLY A 87 -3.94 -3.68 18.56
N GLU A 88 -4.63 -2.70 17.99
CA GLU A 88 -5.73 -2.93 17.08
C GLU A 88 -5.53 -2.16 15.78
N ILE A 89 -5.84 -2.78 14.65
CA ILE A 89 -5.95 -2.13 13.35
C ILE A 89 -7.31 -2.46 12.77
N PHE A 90 -8.13 -1.44 12.57
CA PHE A 90 -9.44 -1.58 11.97
C PHE A 90 -9.39 -1.23 10.48
N LEU A 91 -9.85 -2.13 9.63
CA LEU A 91 -10.18 -1.88 8.24
C LEU A 91 -11.69 -1.71 8.17
N ASP A 92 -12.15 -0.49 7.96
CA ASP A 92 -13.54 -0.11 8.22
C ASP A 92 -13.95 -0.49 9.67
N GLU A 93 -14.89 -1.39 9.88
CA GLU A 93 -15.34 -1.86 11.21
C GLU A 93 -14.63 -3.17 11.65
N THR A 94 -13.75 -3.74 10.83
CA THR A 94 -13.13 -5.04 11.09
C THR A 94 -11.74 -4.89 11.70
N ASN A 95 -11.53 -5.35 12.93
CA ASN A 95 -10.18 -5.49 13.49
C ASN A 95 -9.43 -6.58 12.72
N ILE A 96 -8.43 -6.20 11.94
CA ILE A 96 -7.70 -7.13 11.07
C ILE A 96 -6.86 -8.17 11.85
N TYR A 97 -6.61 -7.94 13.14
CA TYR A 97 -5.87 -8.86 14.02
C TYR A 97 -6.77 -9.76 14.88
N ASP A 98 -8.11 -9.67 14.73
CA ASP A 98 -9.00 -10.61 15.39
C ASP A 98 -8.69 -12.05 14.94
N GLN A 99 -8.70 -12.99 15.88
CA GLN A 99 -8.39 -14.41 15.62
C GLN A 99 -9.35 -15.06 14.63
N LYS A 100 -10.57 -14.54 14.52
CA LYS A 100 -11.59 -15.02 13.56
C LYS A 100 -11.39 -14.51 12.15
N VAL A 101 -10.53 -13.49 11.96
CA VAL A 101 -10.29 -12.86 10.64
C VAL A 101 -9.21 -13.65 9.89
N ASN A 102 -9.57 -14.14 8.71
CA ASN A 102 -8.61 -14.83 7.83
C ASN A 102 -7.59 -13.84 7.24
N PRO A 103 -6.27 -14.00 7.52
CA PRO A 103 -5.23 -13.12 7.02
C PRO A 103 -5.18 -13.03 5.49
N VAL A 104 -5.59 -14.07 4.78
CA VAL A 104 -5.60 -14.09 3.31
C VAL A 104 -6.63 -13.09 2.77
N MET A 105 -7.79 -12.98 3.43
CA MET A 105 -8.82 -12.02 3.05
C MET A 105 -8.35 -10.57 3.24
N ILE A 106 -7.60 -10.30 4.31
CA ILE A 106 -7.01 -8.97 4.53
C ILE A 106 -5.98 -8.65 3.45
N LYS A 107 -5.08 -9.59 3.10
CA LYS A 107 -4.07 -9.40 2.05
C LYS A 107 -4.67 -9.21 0.66
N ARG A 108 -5.90 -9.68 0.41
CA ARG A 108 -6.64 -9.40 -0.83
C ARG A 108 -7.19 -7.97 -0.86
N ARG A 109 -7.75 -7.50 0.27
CA ARG A 109 -8.30 -6.15 0.39
C ARG A 109 -7.21 -5.07 0.46
N ILE A 110 -6.01 -5.42 0.97
CA ILE A 110 -4.87 -4.51 1.14
C ILE A 110 -3.69 -5.04 0.32
N GLY A 111 -3.55 -4.55 -0.91
CA GLY A 111 -2.44 -4.89 -1.80
C GLY A 111 -1.13 -4.24 -1.37
N MET A 112 0.00 -4.81 -1.81
CA MET A 112 1.33 -4.28 -1.49
C MET A 112 2.25 -4.29 -2.70
N VAL A 113 2.96 -3.17 -2.89
CA VAL A 113 4.03 -2.98 -3.86
C VAL A 113 5.33 -2.78 -3.09
N PHE A 114 6.34 -3.57 -3.43
CA PHE A 114 7.62 -3.59 -2.72
C PHE A 114 8.62 -2.60 -3.32
N GLN A 115 9.61 -2.23 -2.54
CA GLN A 115 10.69 -1.32 -2.93
C GLN A 115 11.43 -1.79 -4.18
N LYS A 116 11.81 -3.08 -4.23
CA LYS A 116 12.38 -3.67 -5.44
C LYS A 116 11.28 -4.33 -6.24
N PRO A 117 11.17 -4.03 -7.55
CA PRO A 117 10.26 -4.75 -8.41
C PRO A 117 10.47 -6.26 -8.29
N ASN A 118 9.38 -7.00 -8.13
CA ASN A 118 9.42 -8.44 -7.91
C ASN A 118 8.42 -9.20 -8.81
N PRO A 119 8.47 -9.03 -10.14
CA PRO A 119 7.67 -9.87 -11.00
C PRO A 119 8.09 -11.33 -10.82
N PHE A 120 7.15 -12.26 -11.00
CA PHE A 120 7.46 -13.68 -10.95
C PHE A 120 8.38 -14.05 -12.14
N PRO A 121 9.60 -14.54 -11.91
CA PRO A 121 10.63 -14.64 -12.96
C PRO A 121 10.27 -15.58 -14.11
N THR A 122 9.51 -16.64 -13.80
CA THR A 122 9.12 -17.68 -14.75
C THR A 122 7.80 -17.38 -15.48
N MET A 123 7.14 -16.26 -15.12
CA MET A 123 5.84 -15.90 -15.65
C MET A 123 5.94 -14.83 -16.73
N SER A 124 5.06 -14.91 -17.73
CA SER A 124 4.85 -13.85 -18.70
C SER A 124 4.31 -12.57 -18.06
N ILE A 125 4.28 -11.47 -18.79
CA ILE A 125 3.62 -10.22 -18.38
C ILE A 125 2.16 -10.50 -18.01
N PHE A 126 1.44 -11.21 -18.89
CA PHE A 126 0.06 -11.62 -18.68
C PHE A 126 -0.10 -12.45 -17.39
N ASP A 127 0.71 -13.51 -17.26
CA ASP A 127 0.60 -14.43 -16.12
C ASP A 127 0.97 -13.78 -14.79
N ASN A 128 1.89 -12.83 -14.79
CA ASN A 128 2.19 -12.03 -13.60
C ASN A 128 0.94 -11.32 -13.08
N VAL A 129 0.19 -10.64 -13.96
CA VAL A 129 -1.03 -9.93 -13.56
C VAL A 129 -2.15 -10.91 -13.22
N ALA A 130 -2.33 -11.97 -14.02
CA ALA A 130 -3.37 -12.98 -13.83
C ALA A 130 -3.13 -13.91 -12.64
N SER A 131 -1.94 -13.92 -12.04
CA SER A 131 -1.53 -14.89 -11.01
C SER A 131 -2.48 -14.95 -9.81
N GLY A 132 -2.84 -13.80 -9.27
CA GLY A 132 -3.76 -13.70 -8.13
C GLY A 132 -5.15 -14.22 -8.47
N LEU A 133 -5.67 -13.91 -9.65
CA LEU A 133 -6.99 -14.36 -10.12
C LEU A 133 -7.02 -15.90 -10.24
N LYS A 134 -6.00 -16.49 -10.88
CA LYS A 134 -5.87 -17.94 -11.04
C LYS A 134 -5.78 -18.66 -9.69
N LEU A 135 -4.98 -18.14 -8.76
CA LEU A 135 -4.84 -18.68 -7.40
C LEU A 135 -6.17 -18.60 -6.61
N ASN A 136 -7.01 -17.62 -6.89
CA ASN A 136 -8.34 -17.50 -6.29
C ASN A 136 -9.43 -18.27 -7.04
N GLY A 137 -9.04 -19.13 -8.00
CA GLY A 137 -9.95 -20.05 -8.67
C GLY A 137 -10.76 -19.44 -9.82
N VAL A 138 -10.43 -18.23 -10.30
CA VAL A 138 -11.04 -17.65 -11.50
C VAL A 138 -10.59 -18.47 -12.72
N LYS A 139 -11.54 -19.09 -13.40
CA LYS A 139 -11.28 -20.00 -14.55
C LYS A 139 -11.72 -19.42 -15.89
N ASP A 140 -12.62 -18.45 -15.87
CA ASP A 140 -13.13 -17.82 -17.10
C ASP A 140 -12.03 -16.97 -17.74
N LYS A 141 -11.61 -17.40 -18.94
CA LYS A 141 -10.56 -16.72 -19.70
C LYS A 141 -10.94 -15.31 -20.14
N LYS A 142 -12.24 -15.06 -20.39
CA LYS A 142 -12.72 -13.73 -20.81
C LYS A 142 -12.58 -12.75 -19.65
N ILE A 143 -13.02 -13.16 -18.46
CA ILE A 143 -12.90 -12.36 -17.23
C ILE A 143 -11.43 -12.09 -16.92
N ILE A 144 -10.56 -13.10 -16.98
CA ILE A 144 -9.12 -12.93 -16.73
C ILE A 144 -8.53 -11.93 -17.72
N ASN A 145 -8.81 -12.05 -19.03
CA ASN A 145 -8.29 -11.16 -20.06
C ASN A 145 -8.73 -9.70 -19.83
N GLU A 146 -9.99 -9.49 -19.47
CA GLU A 146 -10.53 -8.18 -19.19
C GLU A 146 -9.84 -7.53 -17.98
N ILE A 147 -9.77 -8.26 -16.84
CA ILE A 147 -9.12 -7.76 -15.62
C ILE A 147 -7.62 -7.49 -15.86
N VAL A 148 -6.93 -8.36 -16.59
CA VAL A 148 -5.50 -8.16 -16.91
C VAL A 148 -5.32 -6.88 -17.73
N ARG A 149 -6.16 -6.66 -18.75
CA ARG A 149 -6.12 -5.46 -19.57
C ARG A 149 -6.38 -4.21 -18.71
N GLU A 150 -7.47 -4.19 -17.97
CA GLU A 150 -7.84 -3.06 -17.09
C GLU A 150 -6.74 -2.76 -16.06
N SER A 151 -6.13 -3.80 -15.48
CA SER A 151 -5.05 -3.63 -14.51
C SER A 151 -3.78 -3.06 -15.13
N LEU A 152 -3.44 -3.46 -16.35
CA LEU A 152 -2.31 -2.90 -17.10
C LEU A 152 -2.59 -1.46 -17.55
N GLU A 153 -3.82 -1.15 -17.95
CA GLU A 153 -4.26 0.21 -18.24
C GLU A 153 -4.21 1.08 -16.97
N GLY A 154 -4.75 0.57 -15.86
CA GLY A 154 -4.71 1.20 -14.53
C GLY A 154 -3.31 1.45 -13.99
N ALA A 155 -2.33 0.63 -14.39
CA ALA A 155 -0.91 0.82 -14.08
C ALA A 155 -0.14 1.63 -15.13
N ALA A 156 -0.83 2.27 -16.10
CA ALA A 156 -0.25 3.01 -17.23
C ALA A 156 0.83 2.22 -18.00
N LEU A 157 0.64 0.90 -18.12
CA LEU A 157 1.60 -0.01 -18.76
C LEU A 157 1.07 -0.63 -20.07
N TRP A 158 -0.26 -0.70 -20.23
CA TRP A 158 -0.90 -1.39 -21.36
C TRP A 158 -0.34 -1.01 -22.72
N ASN A 159 -0.24 0.28 -23.03
CA ASN A 159 0.23 0.75 -24.32
C ASN A 159 1.67 0.38 -24.65
N GLU A 160 2.48 0.08 -23.63
CA GLU A 160 3.88 -0.32 -23.79
C GLU A 160 4.04 -1.84 -23.98
N VAL A 161 3.04 -2.65 -23.53
CA VAL A 161 3.21 -4.11 -23.48
C VAL A 161 2.12 -4.92 -24.17
N LYS A 162 1.05 -4.30 -24.67
CA LYS A 162 -0.12 -4.98 -25.25
C LYS A 162 0.19 -6.00 -26.35
N ASP A 163 1.23 -5.75 -27.12
CA ASP A 163 1.67 -6.61 -28.22
C ASP A 163 2.71 -7.67 -27.75
N GLU A 164 3.10 -7.64 -26.47
CA GLU A 164 4.18 -8.45 -25.91
C GLU A 164 3.77 -9.22 -24.63
N LEU A 165 2.47 -9.38 -24.37
CA LEU A 165 1.94 -9.96 -23.12
C LEU A 165 2.49 -11.35 -22.76
N ASN A 166 2.93 -12.11 -23.75
CA ASN A 166 3.52 -13.45 -23.58
C ASN A 166 5.02 -13.42 -23.26
N LYS A 167 5.69 -12.25 -23.37
CA LYS A 167 7.11 -12.14 -22.98
C LYS A 167 7.29 -12.27 -21.47
N PRO A 168 8.45 -12.74 -21.00
CA PRO A 168 8.75 -12.80 -19.57
C PRO A 168 8.63 -11.41 -18.91
N GLY A 169 8.00 -11.32 -17.73
CA GLY A 169 7.92 -10.07 -16.99
C GLY A 169 9.29 -9.48 -16.63
N MET A 170 10.32 -10.33 -16.52
CA MET A 170 11.71 -9.91 -16.26
C MET A 170 12.38 -9.23 -17.44
N SER A 171 11.85 -9.31 -18.66
CA SER A 171 12.39 -8.61 -19.84
C SER A 171 12.09 -7.10 -19.85
N LEU A 172 11.21 -6.65 -18.99
CA LEU A 172 10.83 -5.26 -18.87
C LEU A 172 11.91 -4.42 -18.16
N SER A 173 11.95 -3.10 -18.43
CA SER A 173 12.79 -2.17 -17.68
C SER A 173 12.36 -2.07 -16.20
N GLY A 174 13.22 -1.58 -15.31
CA GLY A 174 12.91 -1.47 -13.88
C GLY A 174 11.60 -0.72 -13.60
N GLY A 175 11.37 0.40 -14.27
CA GLY A 175 10.13 1.17 -14.12
C GLY A 175 8.90 0.45 -14.69
N GLN A 176 9.06 -0.32 -15.78
CA GLN A 176 7.99 -1.17 -16.32
C GLN A 176 7.70 -2.36 -15.39
N GLN A 177 8.74 -2.99 -14.80
CA GLN A 177 8.57 -4.06 -13.82
C GLN A 177 7.82 -3.56 -12.57
N GLN A 178 8.13 -2.35 -12.10
CA GLN A 178 7.40 -1.75 -10.97
C GLN A 178 5.92 -1.54 -11.31
N ARG A 179 5.62 -1.00 -12.49
CA ARG A 179 4.23 -0.85 -12.95
C ARG A 179 3.54 -2.20 -13.18
N LEU A 180 4.28 -3.23 -13.60
CA LEU A 180 3.75 -4.60 -13.66
C LEU A 180 3.38 -5.13 -12.29
N CYS A 181 4.20 -4.86 -11.24
CA CYS A 181 3.87 -5.23 -9.87
C CYS A 181 2.65 -4.46 -9.34
N ILE A 182 2.48 -3.19 -9.74
CA ILE A 182 1.27 -2.41 -9.44
C ILE A 182 0.06 -3.04 -10.16
N ALA A 183 0.15 -3.35 -11.46
CA ALA A 183 -0.93 -4.01 -12.20
C ALA A 183 -1.33 -5.34 -11.56
N ARG A 184 -0.36 -6.16 -11.12
CA ARG A 184 -0.61 -7.40 -10.39
C ARG A 184 -1.39 -7.18 -9.10
N ALA A 185 -1.07 -6.12 -8.36
CA ALA A 185 -1.81 -5.77 -7.15
C ALA A 185 -3.23 -5.29 -7.47
N LEU A 186 -3.40 -4.44 -8.50
CA LEU A 186 -4.69 -3.89 -8.93
C LEU A 186 -5.64 -4.98 -9.43
N ALA A 187 -5.14 -6.06 -10.04
CA ALA A 187 -5.94 -7.18 -10.54
C ALA A 187 -6.76 -7.88 -9.44
N MET A 188 -6.39 -7.69 -8.18
CA MET A 188 -7.13 -8.20 -7.03
C MET A 188 -8.21 -7.23 -6.53
N HIS A 189 -8.40 -6.09 -7.19
CA HIS A 189 -9.32 -5.02 -6.80
C HIS A 189 -9.19 -4.63 -5.32
N PRO A 190 -7.96 -4.26 -4.86
CA PRO A 190 -7.74 -3.90 -3.47
C PRO A 190 -8.49 -2.60 -3.12
N GLU A 191 -8.85 -2.44 -1.86
CA GLU A 191 -9.41 -1.21 -1.31
C GLU A 191 -8.30 -0.24 -0.88
N ILE A 192 -7.14 -0.80 -0.53
CA ILE A 192 -5.94 -0.06 -0.13
C ILE A 192 -4.73 -0.60 -0.88
N LEU A 193 -3.87 0.30 -1.34
CA LEU A 193 -2.58 -0.04 -1.94
C LEU A 193 -1.45 0.50 -1.08
N LEU A 194 -0.67 -0.40 -0.51
CA LEU A 194 0.54 -0.08 0.25
C LEU A 194 1.74 -0.04 -0.70
N MET A 195 2.57 1.00 -0.63
CA MET A 195 3.75 1.17 -1.47
C MET A 195 4.98 1.43 -0.60
N ASP A 196 5.92 0.50 -0.60
CA ASP A 196 7.18 0.60 0.14
C ASP A 196 8.26 1.16 -0.79
N GLU A 197 8.60 2.44 -0.66
CA GLU A 197 9.60 3.15 -1.47
C GLU A 197 9.51 2.88 -2.99
N PRO A 198 8.33 3.07 -3.63
CA PRO A 198 8.05 2.52 -4.96
C PRO A 198 8.90 3.09 -6.10
N THR A 199 9.67 4.15 -5.86
CA THR A 199 10.49 4.84 -6.87
C THR A 199 11.98 4.86 -6.55
N SER A 200 12.42 4.32 -5.41
CA SER A 200 13.79 4.46 -4.91
C SER A 200 14.86 3.85 -5.83
N ALA A 201 14.50 2.86 -6.64
CA ALA A 201 15.38 2.18 -7.58
C ALA A 201 15.16 2.58 -9.05
N LEU A 202 14.43 3.68 -9.29
CA LEU A 202 13.99 4.09 -10.63
C LEU A 202 14.67 5.40 -11.07
N ASP A 203 14.80 5.57 -12.38
CA ASP A 203 15.19 6.85 -12.97
C ASP A 203 14.09 7.93 -12.78
N PRO A 204 14.43 9.22 -12.95
CA PRO A 204 13.47 10.31 -12.75
C PRO A 204 12.22 10.23 -13.63
N GLY A 205 12.37 9.77 -14.88
CA GLY A 205 11.25 9.64 -15.81
C GLY A 205 10.27 8.54 -15.40
N ALA A 206 10.79 7.37 -14.97
CA ALA A 206 9.98 6.29 -14.44
C ALA A 206 9.32 6.68 -13.10
N SER A 207 10.03 7.41 -12.24
CA SER A 207 9.52 7.94 -10.97
C SER A 207 8.34 8.89 -11.19
N SER A 208 8.44 9.82 -12.14
CA SER A 208 7.35 10.74 -12.49
C SER A 208 6.10 10.01 -12.98
N LYS A 209 6.26 8.93 -13.76
CA LYS A 209 5.13 8.09 -14.20
C LYS A 209 4.41 7.43 -13.00
N ILE A 210 5.17 6.96 -12.00
CA ILE A 210 4.59 6.37 -10.77
C ILE A 210 3.87 7.44 -9.94
N GLU A 211 4.42 8.65 -9.81
CA GLU A 211 3.78 9.76 -9.10
C GLU A 211 2.44 10.16 -9.76
N THR A 212 2.41 10.28 -11.08
CA THR A 212 1.17 10.52 -11.84
C THR A 212 0.16 9.40 -11.60
N LEU A 213 0.62 8.14 -11.63
CA LEU A 213 -0.21 6.98 -11.40
C LEU A 213 -0.83 6.98 -9.98
N ILE A 214 -0.08 7.39 -8.95
CA ILE A 214 -0.60 7.52 -7.58
C ILE A 214 -1.77 8.54 -7.54
N HIS A 215 -1.64 9.69 -8.21
CA HIS A 215 -2.71 10.68 -8.30
C HIS A 215 -3.97 10.15 -9.00
N ASP A 216 -3.81 9.32 -10.02
CA ASP A 216 -4.95 8.74 -10.71
C ASP A 216 -5.62 7.64 -9.88
N LEU A 217 -4.84 6.78 -9.24
CA LEU A 217 -5.34 5.69 -8.43
C LEU A 217 -6.08 6.16 -7.17
N LYS A 218 -5.68 7.27 -6.53
CA LYS A 218 -6.34 7.77 -5.32
C LYS A 218 -7.82 8.11 -5.52
N LYS A 219 -8.25 8.33 -6.75
CA LYS A 219 -9.66 8.58 -7.08
C LYS A 219 -10.56 7.38 -6.75
N TYR A 220 -9.97 6.19 -6.72
CA TYR A 220 -10.67 4.92 -6.59
C TYR A 220 -10.30 4.14 -5.33
N LEU A 221 -9.07 4.24 -4.85
CA LEU A 221 -8.56 3.49 -3.71
C LEU A 221 -7.76 4.37 -2.75
N THR A 222 -7.58 3.90 -1.53
CA THR A 222 -6.73 4.53 -0.52
C THR A 222 -5.29 4.10 -0.73
N ILE A 223 -4.32 5.01 -0.62
CA ILE A 223 -2.90 4.71 -0.83
C ILE A 223 -2.10 5.06 0.41
N VAL A 224 -1.24 4.15 0.82
CA VAL A 224 -0.25 4.40 1.88
C VAL A 224 1.14 4.20 1.28
N ILE A 225 1.95 5.25 1.30
CA ILE A 225 3.30 5.22 0.74
C ILE A 225 4.34 5.42 1.86
N VAL A 226 5.39 4.62 1.84
CA VAL A 226 6.60 4.87 2.62
C VAL A 226 7.66 5.39 1.67
N THR A 227 8.32 6.49 2.02
CA THR A 227 9.40 7.05 1.24
C THR A 227 10.41 7.78 2.14
N HIS A 228 11.67 7.76 1.73
CA HIS A 228 12.70 8.62 2.29
C HIS A 228 12.88 9.92 1.47
N ASN A 229 12.20 10.02 0.33
CA ASN A 229 12.22 11.22 -0.51
C ASN A 229 11.11 12.19 -0.09
N MET A 230 11.50 13.22 0.66
CA MET A 230 10.59 14.26 1.16
C MET A 230 9.87 15.01 0.04
N GLN A 231 10.58 15.29 -1.06
CA GLN A 231 9.97 15.99 -2.21
C GLN A 231 8.88 15.13 -2.86
N GLN A 232 9.08 13.82 -2.94
CA GLN A 232 8.04 12.90 -3.41
C GLN A 232 6.84 12.93 -2.48
N ALA A 233 7.04 12.76 -1.16
CA ALA A 233 5.95 12.82 -0.19
C ALA A 233 5.14 14.12 -0.33
N ALA A 234 5.83 15.27 -0.42
CA ALA A 234 5.19 16.58 -0.59
C ALA A 234 4.35 16.70 -1.87
N ARG A 235 4.75 16.01 -2.97
CA ARG A 235 4.00 16.09 -4.24
C ARG A 235 2.82 15.13 -4.31
N VAL A 236 2.91 13.95 -3.72
CA VAL A 236 1.93 12.88 -3.98
C VAL A 236 0.92 12.66 -2.85
N SER A 237 1.22 13.10 -1.61
CA SER A 237 0.37 12.79 -0.47
C SER A 237 -0.56 13.92 -0.05
N ASP A 238 -1.72 13.55 0.48
CA ASP A 238 -2.67 14.45 1.13
C ASP A 238 -2.31 14.61 2.61
N TYR A 239 -1.88 13.52 3.25
CA TYR A 239 -1.45 13.46 4.65
C TYR A 239 -0.03 12.92 4.75
N THR A 240 0.72 13.40 5.73
CA THR A 240 2.08 12.93 6.00
C THR A 240 2.25 12.63 7.49
N GLY A 241 2.84 11.47 7.78
CA GLY A 241 3.28 11.09 9.13
C GLY A 241 4.80 11.03 9.20
N PHE A 242 5.39 11.73 10.16
CA PHE A 242 6.82 11.64 10.46
C PHE A 242 7.08 10.61 11.53
N MET A 243 7.93 9.63 11.22
CA MET A 243 8.31 8.55 12.13
C MET A 243 9.77 8.68 12.58
N TYR A 244 10.01 8.50 13.88
CA TYR A 244 11.33 8.48 14.45
C TYR A 244 11.45 7.46 15.59
N LEU A 245 12.49 6.62 15.58
CA LEU A 245 12.78 5.58 16.58
C LEU A 245 11.58 4.71 16.99
N GLY A 246 10.74 4.39 16.02
CA GLY A 246 9.57 3.52 16.21
C GLY A 246 8.29 4.22 16.62
N SER A 247 8.31 5.52 16.84
CA SER A 247 7.14 6.33 17.20
C SER A 247 6.67 7.20 16.03
N LEU A 248 5.39 7.48 15.96
CA LEU A 248 4.81 8.51 15.11
C LEU A 248 4.93 9.84 15.85
N VAL A 249 5.85 10.69 15.41
CA VAL A 249 6.17 11.96 16.08
C VAL A 249 5.09 13.00 15.77
N GLU A 250 4.75 13.13 14.49
CA GLU A 250 3.75 14.07 14.02
C GLU A 250 3.01 13.50 12.80
N SER A 251 1.72 13.80 12.68
CA SER A 251 0.92 13.48 11.50
C SER A 251 -0.12 14.57 11.26
N GLY A 252 -0.39 14.86 9.99
CA GLY A 252 -1.35 15.88 9.58
C GLY A 252 -1.40 16.04 8.08
N GLU A 253 -2.10 17.08 7.62
CA GLU A 253 -2.11 17.45 6.21
C GLU A 253 -0.67 17.69 5.72
N THR A 254 -0.35 17.18 4.54
CA THR A 254 1.01 17.26 3.99
C THR A 254 1.54 18.68 3.94
N LYS A 255 0.71 19.62 3.51
CA LYS A 255 1.09 21.03 3.48
C LYS A 255 1.49 21.56 4.86
N GLN A 256 0.70 21.25 5.89
CA GLN A 256 0.99 21.68 7.27
C GLN A 256 2.30 21.07 7.78
N ILE A 257 2.53 19.77 7.54
CA ILE A 257 3.75 19.08 7.96
C ILE A 257 5.00 19.69 7.31
N PHE A 258 4.94 20.04 6.02
CA PHE A 258 6.10 20.58 5.29
C PHE A 258 6.32 22.08 5.44
N GLU A 259 5.27 22.87 5.61
CA GLU A 259 5.36 24.33 5.69
C GLU A 259 5.39 24.88 7.13
N ASN A 260 4.68 24.22 8.04
CA ASN A 260 4.53 24.69 9.44
C ASN A 260 4.39 23.51 10.41
N PRO A 261 5.41 22.65 10.55
CA PRO A 261 5.39 21.54 11.48
C PRO A 261 5.22 22.04 12.93
N LYS A 262 4.52 21.26 13.76
CA LYS A 262 4.27 21.58 15.17
C LYS A 262 5.39 21.07 16.07
N GLU A 263 6.06 19.97 15.65
CA GLU A 263 7.09 19.31 16.42
C GLU A 263 8.48 19.77 15.93
N GLU A 264 9.32 20.24 16.82
CA GLU A 264 10.69 20.68 16.51
C GLU A 264 11.50 19.57 15.80
N LEU A 265 11.26 18.32 16.17
CA LEU A 265 11.92 17.16 15.56
C LEU A 265 11.54 17.00 14.09
N THR A 266 10.28 17.26 13.74
CA THR A 266 9.76 17.26 12.37
C THR A 266 10.41 18.38 11.57
N GLU A 267 10.46 19.60 12.12
CA GLU A 267 11.09 20.76 11.49
C GLU A 267 12.58 20.50 11.17
N ARG A 268 13.33 19.98 12.14
CA ARG A 268 14.74 19.62 11.95
C ARG A 268 14.93 18.58 10.86
N TYR A 269 14.05 17.57 10.80
CA TYR A 269 14.14 16.52 9.77
C TYR A 269 13.89 17.09 8.38
N ILE A 270 12.83 17.87 8.20
CA ILE A 270 12.43 18.43 6.90
C ILE A 270 13.44 19.48 6.41
N SER A 271 14.00 20.29 7.32
CA SER A 271 15.00 21.31 6.96
C SER A 271 16.40 20.72 6.70
N GLY A 272 16.59 19.39 6.82
CA GLY A 272 17.88 18.73 6.65
C GLY A 272 18.88 18.97 7.79
N LYS A 273 18.44 19.54 8.92
CA LYS A 273 19.25 19.79 10.12
C LYS A 273 19.22 18.60 11.11
N PHE A 274 18.88 17.43 10.60
CA PHE A 274 18.72 16.21 11.37
C PHE A 274 20.04 15.44 11.38
N GLY A 275 20.78 15.49 12.49
CA GLY A 275 22.07 14.84 12.67
C GLY A 275 22.57 15.02 14.08
#